data_584f643b745a605f0aaf4e3b96c7bdb9
#
_entry.id   584f643b745a605f0aaf4e3b96c7bdb9
#
_cell.length_a   1.000
_cell.length_b   1.000
_cell.length_c   1.000
_cell.angle_alpha   90.00
_cell.angle_beta   90.00
_cell.angle_gamma   90.00
#
_symmetry.space_group_name_H-M   'P 1'
#
loop_
_entity.id
_entity.type
_entity.pdbx_description
1 polymer ?
#
loop_
_entity_poly.entity_id
_entity_poly.type
_entity_poly.pdbx_seq_one_letter_code
_entity_poly.pdbx_strand_id
1 'polypeptide(L)'
;MKAFWLIATLAAASSTQAGPQQPPAEAPPPPPAVEAAAQADTDTAQADSPPQQEQQAAPAADANAAEDSSDTTPAAATPPPRYDLRTAHAPPGDAQAGKGKAEVCGACHGPDGIATAPIFPNLAGQRAAYLYWSLQAYKSGRMPESPMTGMAAPLEEQDIRDLAAYYASLPVPPPAADAAPEELDASLLSQGQDIYMNGVPDKGIPPCQGCHGADARGSAQAAFSDRSGRTPYATYPRLRGQHNDYLQTRLQQFHENSLDASTNSRVMHGVAERLDEDSIKAVSTWLSSLKE
;
A
#
# COMPACT_ATOMS: atom_id res chain seq x y z
N MET A 1 72.12 28.59 1.28
CA MET A 1 71.91 28.01 2.62
C MET A 1 70.54 27.35 2.60
N LYS A 2 70.47 26.03 2.54
CA LYS A 2 69.22 25.25 2.46
C LYS A 2 69.01 24.67 3.85
N ALA A 3 67.92 25.06 4.51
CA ALA A 3 67.50 24.46 5.79
C ALA A 3 66.52 23.32 5.53
N PHE A 4 66.90 22.10 5.89
CA PHE A 4 66.09 20.90 5.92
C PHE A 4 65.36 20.85 7.27
N TRP A 5 64.01 20.78 7.23
CA TRP A 5 63.23 20.41 8.42
C TRP A 5 62.82 18.96 8.33
N LEU A 6 63.30 18.17 9.29
CA LEU A 6 62.90 16.78 9.55
C LEU A 6 61.65 16.81 10.40
N ILE A 7 60.56 16.24 9.89
CA ILE A 7 59.31 15.97 10.66
C ILE A 7 59.42 14.52 11.15
N ALA A 8 59.54 14.34 12.44
CA ALA A 8 59.48 13.04 13.11
C ALA A 8 58.01 12.69 13.34
N THR A 9 57.53 11.60 12.74
CA THR A 9 56.22 11.01 12.97
C THR A 9 56.31 10.07 14.20
N LEU A 10 55.62 10.43 15.27
CA LEU A 10 55.41 9.56 16.43
C LEU A 10 54.24 8.61 16.11
N ALA A 11 54.50 7.32 16.00
CA ALA A 11 53.48 6.28 15.95
C ALA A 11 53.04 5.93 17.38
N ALA A 12 51.79 6.24 17.73
CA ALA A 12 51.16 5.79 18.95
C ALA A 12 50.56 4.40 18.72
N ALA A 13 51.11 3.40 19.39
CA ALA A 13 50.53 2.06 19.43
C ALA A 13 49.38 2.03 20.45
N SER A 14 48.13 1.89 19.94
CA SER A 14 46.96 1.65 20.79
C SER A 14 46.81 0.14 21.06
N SER A 15 47.07 -0.26 22.27
CA SER A 15 46.81 -1.62 22.78
C SER A 15 45.31 -1.75 23.11
N THR A 16 44.59 -2.49 22.29
CA THR A 16 43.21 -2.88 22.55
C THR A 16 43.21 -4.06 23.54
N GLN A 17 42.80 -3.82 24.78
CA GLN A 17 42.50 -4.88 25.74
C GLN A 17 41.15 -5.51 25.38
N ALA A 18 41.17 -6.80 25.07
CA ALA A 18 39.94 -7.60 24.94
C ALA A 18 39.37 -7.88 26.34
N GLY A 19 38.18 -7.41 26.61
CA GLY A 19 37.41 -7.74 27.80
C GLY A 19 36.86 -9.18 27.73
N PRO A 20 36.51 -9.79 28.88
CA PRO A 20 36.03 -11.17 28.94
C PRO A 20 34.73 -11.33 28.18
N GLN A 21 34.71 -12.26 27.23
CA GLN A 21 33.51 -12.66 26.48
C GLN A 21 32.57 -13.45 27.40
N GLN A 22 31.32 -12.98 27.53
CA GLN A 22 30.26 -13.77 28.15
C GLN A 22 29.90 -14.96 27.25
N PRO A 23 29.63 -16.14 27.81
CA PRO A 23 29.12 -17.25 27.03
C PRO A 23 27.74 -16.96 26.49
N PRO A 24 27.35 -17.52 25.33
CA PRO A 24 26.03 -17.32 24.74
C PRO A 24 24.93 -17.85 25.66
N ALA A 25 23.86 -17.11 25.81
CA ALA A 25 22.68 -17.51 26.57
C ALA A 25 22.05 -18.77 25.96
N GLU A 26 21.81 -19.74 26.83
CA GLU A 26 21.16 -21.01 26.49
C GLU A 26 19.73 -20.74 26.01
N ALA A 27 19.35 -21.34 24.88
CA ALA A 27 18.01 -21.17 24.29
C ALA A 27 16.93 -21.82 25.18
N PRO A 28 15.75 -21.21 25.34
CA PRO A 28 14.67 -21.79 26.13
C PRO A 28 14.17 -23.11 25.52
N PRO A 29 13.74 -24.08 26.35
CA PRO A 29 13.24 -25.35 25.88
C PRO A 29 11.93 -25.18 25.08
N PRO A 30 11.67 -26.05 24.10
CA PRO A 30 10.42 -26.03 23.31
C PRO A 30 9.21 -26.37 24.20
N PRO A 31 8.03 -25.83 23.89
CA PRO A 31 6.79 -26.14 24.62
C PRO A 31 6.41 -27.63 24.41
N PRO A 32 5.70 -28.26 25.39
CA PRO A 32 5.30 -29.64 25.30
C PRO A 32 4.30 -29.87 24.16
N ALA A 33 4.50 -30.95 23.41
CA ALA A 33 3.59 -31.40 22.38
C ALA A 33 2.24 -31.81 23.00
N VAL A 34 1.17 -31.17 22.56
CA VAL A 34 -0.19 -31.62 22.88
C VAL A 34 -0.55 -32.78 21.95
N GLU A 35 -0.62 -33.94 22.53
CA GLU A 35 -1.13 -35.18 21.89
C GLU A 35 -2.63 -34.98 21.55
N ALA A 36 -2.95 -34.96 20.27
CA ALA A 36 -4.32 -35.01 19.80
C ALA A 36 -4.82 -36.48 19.88
N ALA A 37 -5.67 -36.75 20.85
CA ALA A 37 -6.38 -38.01 20.92
C ALA A 37 -7.41 -38.10 19.78
N ALA A 38 -7.17 -39.03 18.85
CA ALA A 38 -8.16 -39.44 17.86
C ALA A 38 -9.22 -40.33 18.55
N GLN A 39 -10.47 -39.88 18.50
CA GLN A 39 -11.62 -40.77 18.70
C GLN A 39 -12.45 -40.74 17.43
N ALA A 40 -12.49 -41.88 16.79
CA ALA A 40 -13.41 -42.20 15.72
C ALA A 40 -14.72 -42.65 16.36
N ASP A 41 -15.82 -41.98 16.01
CA ASP A 41 -17.15 -42.57 16.11
C ASP A 41 -17.87 -42.34 14.78
N THR A 42 -18.11 -43.46 14.13
CA THR A 42 -18.98 -43.61 12.97
C THR A 42 -20.42 -43.64 13.48
N ASP A 43 -21.23 -42.66 13.13
CA ASP A 43 -22.69 -42.87 13.12
C ASP A 43 -23.34 -42.23 11.91
N THR A 44 -24.06 -43.05 11.19
CA THR A 44 -24.78 -42.76 9.96
C THR A 44 -26.11 -42.12 10.35
N ALA A 45 -26.31 -40.85 10.09
CA ALA A 45 -27.63 -40.24 10.15
C ALA A 45 -27.91 -39.45 8.87
N GLN A 46 -28.84 -39.99 8.13
CA GLN A 46 -29.55 -39.42 6.99
C GLN A 46 -30.28 -38.17 7.44
N ALA A 47 -29.90 -36.98 6.91
CA ALA A 47 -30.61 -35.75 7.16
C ALA A 47 -31.45 -35.35 5.96
N ASP A 48 -32.72 -35.29 6.24
CA ASP A 48 -33.86 -34.84 5.50
C ASP A 48 -33.66 -33.41 4.93
N SER A 49 -34.01 -33.24 3.65
CA SER A 49 -34.05 -31.91 3.02
C SER A 49 -35.38 -31.22 3.35
N PRO A 50 -35.40 -29.92 3.70
CA PRO A 50 -36.67 -29.22 3.87
C PRO A 50 -37.35 -28.90 2.53
N PRO A 51 -38.69 -28.88 2.47
CA PRO A 51 -39.45 -28.73 1.23
C PRO A 51 -39.39 -27.34 0.64
N GLN A 52 -39.28 -27.28 -0.66
CA GLN A 52 -39.45 -26.08 -1.46
C GLN A 52 -40.89 -25.61 -1.42
N GLN A 53 -41.14 -24.40 -1.00
CA GLN A 53 -42.48 -23.77 -1.11
C GLN A 53 -42.70 -23.33 -2.56
N GLU A 54 -43.67 -23.95 -3.20
CA GLU A 54 -44.26 -23.49 -4.47
C GLU A 54 -44.93 -22.11 -4.25
N GLN A 55 -44.45 -21.09 -4.95
CA GLN A 55 -45.15 -19.82 -5.06
C GLN A 55 -46.26 -19.96 -6.09
N GLN A 56 -47.48 -19.93 -5.60
CA GLN A 56 -48.69 -19.86 -6.41
C GLN A 56 -48.81 -18.51 -7.10
N ALA A 57 -49.01 -18.56 -8.41
CA ALA A 57 -49.36 -17.41 -9.23
C ALA A 57 -50.77 -16.92 -8.90
N ALA A 58 -50.94 -15.61 -8.65
CA ALA A 58 -52.20 -14.92 -8.55
C ALA A 58 -52.56 -14.26 -9.90
N PRO A 59 -53.84 -14.13 -10.22
CA PRO A 59 -54.29 -13.79 -11.57
C PRO A 59 -54.19 -12.27 -11.90
N ALA A 60 -54.02 -12.00 -13.18
CA ALA A 60 -54.00 -10.67 -13.78
C ALA A 60 -55.34 -9.92 -13.57
N ALA A 61 -55.22 -8.67 -13.13
CA ALA A 61 -56.34 -7.69 -13.23
C ALA A 61 -55.92 -6.58 -14.17
N ASP A 62 -56.70 -6.41 -15.23
CA ASP A 62 -56.67 -5.26 -16.15
C ASP A 62 -56.94 -3.94 -15.42
N ALA A 63 -56.07 -2.97 -15.54
CA ALA A 63 -56.40 -1.57 -15.31
C ALA A 63 -55.51 -0.69 -16.19
N ASN A 64 -56.14 -0.22 -17.25
CA ASN A 64 -55.63 0.80 -18.13
C ASN A 64 -55.67 2.15 -17.40
N ALA A 65 -54.48 2.66 -17.00
CA ALA A 65 -54.31 4.02 -16.50
C ALA A 65 -53.12 4.64 -17.23
N ALA A 66 -53.37 5.73 -17.92
CA ALA A 66 -52.41 6.52 -18.64
C ALA A 66 -51.34 7.03 -17.65
N GLU A 67 -50.12 6.58 -17.80
CA GLU A 67 -48.99 7.08 -17.04
C GLU A 67 -48.27 8.18 -17.81
N ASP A 68 -48.35 9.36 -17.22
CA ASP A 68 -47.41 10.46 -17.46
C ASP A 68 -46.02 10.03 -16.96
N SER A 69 -45.21 9.49 -17.87
CA SER A 69 -43.85 9.10 -17.62
C SER A 69 -42.98 10.35 -17.56
N SER A 70 -42.95 11.01 -16.42
CA SER A 70 -41.85 11.90 -16.09
C SER A 70 -40.59 11.04 -15.84
N ASP A 71 -39.83 10.80 -16.90
CA ASP A 71 -38.49 10.22 -16.85
C ASP A 71 -37.55 11.16 -16.08
N THR A 72 -37.58 11.00 -14.76
CA THR A 72 -36.60 11.65 -13.87
C THR A 72 -35.41 10.70 -13.73
N THR A 73 -34.62 10.57 -14.80
CA THR A 73 -33.27 10.04 -14.68
C THR A 73 -32.56 10.90 -13.63
N PRO A 74 -32.08 10.33 -12.51
CA PRO A 74 -31.34 11.10 -11.52
C PRO A 74 -30.17 11.75 -12.22
N ALA A 75 -30.09 13.07 -12.25
CA ALA A 75 -28.96 13.79 -12.78
C ALA A 75 -27.71 13.23 -12.10
N ALA A 76 -26.79 12.67 -12.88
CA ALA A 76 -25.53 12.14 -12.37
C ALA A 76 -24.86 13.24 -11.52
N ALA A 77 -24.73 12.98 -10.22
CA ALA A 77 -24.16 13.95 -9.31
C ALA A 77 -22.77 14.34 -9.83
N THR A 78 -22.53 15.63 -9.99
CA THR A 78 -21.22 16.13 -10.42
C THR A 78 -20.17 15.60 -9.44
N PRO A 79 -19.13 14.90 -9.90
CA PRO A 79 -18.13 14.35 -9.00
C PRO A 79 -17.48 15.47 -8.18
N PRO A 80 -17.17 15.22 -6.89
CA PRO A 80 -16.57 16.24 -6.04
C PRO A 80 -15.24 16.71 -6.62
N PRO A 81 -14.85 17.99 -6.44
CA PRO A 81 -13.58 18.52 -6.96
C PRO A 81 -12.40 17.75 -6.37
N ARG A 82 -11.35 17.53 -7.18
CA ARG A 82 -10.12 16.84 -6.76
C ARG A 82 -9.42 17.56 -5.61
N TYR A 83 -8.71 16.80 -4.79
CA TYR A 83 -7.77 17.40 -3.83
C TYR A 83 -6.57 18.01 -4.55
N ASP A 84 -6.24 19.25 -4.22
CA ASP A 84 -4.98 19.87 -4.65
C ASP A 84 -3.87 19.56 -3.64
N LEU A 85 -3.12 18.48 -3.90
CA LEU A 85 -2.04 18.02 -3.02
C LEU A 85 -0.71 18.78 -3.22
N ARG A 86 -0.65 19.72 -4.16
CA ARG A 86 0.54 20.57 -4.35
C ARG A 86 0.79 21.51 -3.17
N THR A 87 -0.28 21.90 -2.49
CA THR A 87 -0.23 22.82 -1.35
C THR A 87 -0.82 22.22 -0.07
N ALA A 88 -1.37 21.03 -0.14
CA ALA A 88 -2.01 20.38 0.99
C ALA A 88 -0.98 19.81 1.97
N HIS A 89 -1.28 19.93 3.26
CA HIS A 89 -0.57 19.29 4.36
C HIS A 89 -1.44 18.25 5.01
N ALA A 90 -0.88 17.07 5.31
CA ALA A 90 -1.54 16.13 6.18
C ALA A 90 -1.28 16.55 7.64
N PRO A 91 -2.33 16.78 8.44
CA PRO A 91 -2.15 17.12 9.84
C PRO A 91 -1.50 15.95 10.60
N PRO A 92 -0.72 16.21 11.66
CA PRO A 92 -0.17 15.14 12.47
C PRO A 92 -1.27 14.38 13.22
N GLY A 93 -1.05 13.08 13.44
CA GLY A 93 -1.91 12.22 14.24
C GLY A 93 -1.13 11.56 15.38
N ASP A 94 -1.84 10.86 16.26
CA ASP A 94 -1.28 10.08 17.36
C ASP A 94 -1.24 8.59 16.98
N ALA A 95 -0.03 8.05 16.82
CA ALA A 95 0.18 6.66 16.45
C ALA A 95 -0.34 5.67 17.52
N GLN A 96 -0.28 6.04 18.81
CA GLN A 96 -0.77 5.19 19.89
C GLN A 96 -2.31 5.12 19.87
N ALA A 97 -2.97 6.25 19.64
CA ALA A 97 -4.41 6.29 19.46
C ALA A 97 -4.83 5.52 18.18
N GLY A 98 -4.05 5.66 17.10
CA GLY A 98 -4.28 4.94 15.84
C GLY A 98 -4.20 3.43 15.97
N LYS A 99 -3.30 2.91 16.81
CA LYS A 99 -3.19 1.47 17.09
C LYS A 99 -4.50 0.87 17.58
N GLY A 100 -5.19 1.55 18.51
CA GLY A 100 -6.48 1.08 19.04
C GLY A 100 -7.61 1.09 18.00
N LYS A 101 -7.47 1.89 16.93
CA LYS A 101 -8.48 2.02 15.87
C LYS A 101 -8.22 1.09 14.67
N ALA A 102 -7.01 0.51 14.60
CA ALA A 102 -6.54 -0.25 13.43
C ALA A 102 -7.06 -1.71 13.39
N GLU A 103 -7.69 -2.20 14.46
CA GLU A 103 -8.10 -3.62 14.58
C GLU A 103 -8.98 -4.07 13.41
N VAL A 104 -9.99 -3.30 13.04
CA VAL A 104 -10.89 -3.62 11.94
C VAL A 104 -10.18 -3.61 10.59
N CYS A 105 -9.17 -2.77 10.42
CA CYS A 105 -8.38 -2.68 9.18
C CYS A 105 -7.49 -3.92 8.99
N GLY A 106 -7.07 -4.53 10.12
CA GLY A 106 -6.23 -5.72 10.16
C GLY A 106 -6.85 -6.94 9.49
N ALA A 107 -8.19 -7.00 9.36
CA ALA A 107 -8.87 -8.10 8.68
C ALA A 107 -8.44 -8.28 7.21
N CYS A 108 -8.11 -7.18 6.52
CA CYS A 108 -7.66 -7.20 5.12
C CYS A 108 -6.17 -6.84 4.99
N HIS A 109 -5.70 -5.87 5.78
CA HIS A 109 -4.34 -5.35 5.70
C HIS A 109 -3.35 -6.03 6.65
N GLY A 110 -3.79 -7.08 7.35
CA GLY A 110 -2.99 -7.77 8.37
C GLY A 110 -2.91 -6.99 9.69
N PRO A 111 -2.73 -7.69 10.83
CA PRO A 111 -2.72 -7.08 12.16
C PRO A 111 -1.57 -6.07 12.34
N ASP A 112 -0.45 -6.30 11.65
CA ASP A 112 0.72 -5.43 11.66
C ASP A 112 0.80 -4.53 10.41
N GLY A 113 -0.29 -4.41 9.67
CA GLY A 113 -0.32 -3.64 8.42
C GLY A 113 0.42 -4.32 7.27
N ILE A 114 0.64 -5.63 7.36
CA ILE A 114 1.23 -6.48 6.32
C ILE A 114 0.15 -7.45 5.84
N ALA A 115 -0.36 -7.21 4.66
CA ALA A 115 -1.43 -8.02 4.09
C ALA A 115 -0.93 -9.40 3.66
N THR A 116 -1.74 -10.44 3.92
CA THR A 116 -1.45 -11.80 3.45
C THR A 116 -1.98 -12.08 2.04
N ALA A 117 -3.06 -11.39 1.66
CA ALA A 117 -3.61 -11.51 0.32
C ALA A 117 -3.07 -10.39 -0.58
N PRO A 118 -2.47 -10.72 -1.75
CA PRO A 118 -1.71 -9.76 -2.56
C PRO A 118 -2.55 -8.67 -3.25
N ILE A 119 -3.87 -8.80 -3.22
CA ILE A 119 -4.80 -7.76 -3.70
C ILE A 119 -4.94 -6.59 -2.71
N PHE A 120 -4.63 -6.79 -1.43
CA PHE A 120 -4.65 -5.74 -0.42
C PHE A 120 -3.25 -5.14 -0.26
N PRO A 121 -3.13 -3.81 -0.10
CA PRO A 121 -1.83 -3.20 0.10
C PRO A 121 -1.28 -3.41 1.51
N ASN A 122 0.05 -3.53 1.60
CA ASN A 122 0.77 -3.31 2.83
C ASN A 122 0.65 -1.83 3.23
N LEU A 123 0.28 -1.60 4.48
CA LEU A 123 0.15 -0.25 5.06
C LEU A 123 1.34 0.10 5.95
N ALA A 124 2.03 -0.91 6.51
CA ALA A 124 3.16 -0.74 7.41
C ALA A 124 4.28 0.06 6.74
N GLY A 125 4.78 1.05 7.46
CA GLY A 125 5.85 1.92 6.99
C GLY A 125 5.49 2.83 5.81
N GLN A 126 4.22 2.88 5.40
CA GLN A 126 3.78 3.79 4.35
C GLN A 126 3.77 5.25 4.86
N ARG A 127 3.85 6.22 3.98
CA ARG A 127 3.88 7.64 4.35
C ARG A 127 2.56 8.10 4.95
N ALA A 128 2.62 8.74 6.12
CA ALA A 128 1.41 9.25 6.81
C ALA A 128 0.59 10.19 5.92
N ALA A 129 1.23 11.11 5.20
CA ALA A 129 0.52 12.02 4.31
C ALA A 129 -0.18 11.30 3.15
N TYR A 130 0.42 10.24 2.60
CA TYR A 130 -0.22 9.42 1.57
C TYR A 130 -1.44 8.67 2.13
N LEU A 131 -1.30 8.03 3.30
CA LEU A 131 -2.38 7.29 3.97
C LEU A 131 -3.55 8.23 4.32
N TYR A 132 -3.24 9.40 4.91
CA TYR A 132 -4.23 10.39 5.26
C TYR A 132 -5.08 10.81 4.04
N TRP A 133 -4.45 11.24 2.95
CA TRP A 133 -5.17 11.68 1.77
C TRP A 133 -5.89 10.55 1.04
N SER A 134 -5.37 9.31 1.11
CA SER A 134 -6.05 8.13 0.57
C SER A 134 -7.36 7.84 1.33
N LEU A 135 -7.33 7.85 2.67
CA LEU A 135 -8.52 7.66 3.50
C LEU A 135 -9.53 8.80 3.28
N GLN A 136 -9.07 10.05 3.20
CA GLN A 136 -9.93 11.18 2.86
C GLN A 136 -10.59 11.04 1.50
N ALA A 137 -9.88 10.51 0.51
CA ALA A 137 -10.42 10.31 -0.83
C ALA A 137 -11.49 9.21 -0.85
N TYR A 138 -11.29 8.11 -0.11
CA TYR A 138 -12.32 7.08 0.06
C TYR A 138 -13.55 7.62 0.81
N LYS A 139 -13.34 8.27 1.97
CA LYS A 139 -14.42 8.85 2.78
C LYS A 139 -15.29 9.84 2.00
N SER A 140 -14.69 10.62 1.12
CA SER A 140 -15.39 11.65 0.35
C SER A 140 -15.95 11.17 -0.99
N GLY A 141 -15.87 9.88 -1.31
CA GLY A 141 -16.37 9.32 -2.57
C GLY A 141 -15.58 9.77 -3.82
N ARG A 142 -14.32 10.25 -3.64
CA ARG A 142 -13.44 10.62 -4.76
C ARG A 142 -12.68 9.43 -5.35
N MET A 143 -12.60 8.34 -4.60
CA MET A 143 -12.08 7.06 -5.11
C MET A 143 -13.24 6.24 -5.68
N PRO A 144 -12.97 5.35 -6.65
CA PRO A 144 -13.96 4.38 -7.11
C PRO A 144 -14.56 3.59 -5.95
N GLU A 145 -15.83 3.23 -6.08
CA GLU A 145 -16.54 2.41 -5.09
C GLU A 145 -15.76 1.10 -4.84
N SER A 146 -15.53 0.82 -3.58
CA SER A 146 -14.78 -0.35 -3.13
C SER A 146 -15.09 -0.62 -1.65
N PRO A 147 -14.68 -1.77 -1.08
CA PRO A 147 -14.80 -2.02 0.36
C PRO A 147 -14.23 -0.90 1.23
N MET A 148 -13.18 -0.21 0.75
CA MET A 148 -12.57 0.91 1.47
C MET A 148 -13.49 2.13 1.59
N THR A 149 -14.45 2.32 0.69
CA THR A 149 -15.45 3.41 0.78
C THR A 149 -16.30 3.24 2.04
N GLY A 150 -16.83 2.02 2.27
CA GLY A 150 -17.59 1.69 3.48
C GLY A 150 -16.75 1.76 4.75
N MET A 151 -15.49 1.34 4.67
CA MET A 151 -14.56 1.37 5.82
C MET A 151 -14.14 2.79 6.20
N ALA A 152 -13.98 3.69 5.24
CA ALA A 152 -13.56 5.06 5.49
C ALA A 152 -14.74 5.99 5.85
N ALA A 153 -15.95 5.69 5.44
CA ALA A 153 -17.12 6.54 5.64
C ALA A 153 -17.37 6.93 7.11
N PRO A 154 -17.31 6.01 8.10
CA PRO A 154 -17.56 6.33 9.51
C PRO A 154 -16.40 7.04 10.22
N LEU A 155 -15.18 7.05 9.63
CA LEU A 155 -14.00 7.59 10.30
C LEU A 155 -14.13 9.12 10.50
N GLU A 156 -13.86 9.57 11.70
CA GLU A 156 -13.72 11.00 11.96
C GLU A 156 -12.35 11.50 11.45
N GLU A 157 -12.21 12.82 11.31
CA GLU A 157 -10.95 13.44 10.85
C GLU A 157 -9.75 13.05 11.74
N GLN A 158 -9.97 12.99 13.07
CA GLN A 158 -8.93 12.57 14.01
C GLN A 158 -8.57 11.09 13.84
N ASP A 159 -9.55 10.22 13.54
CA ASP A 159 -9.29 8.79 13.30
C ASP A 159 -8.39 8.58 12.09
N ILE A 160 -8.66 9.33 11.02
CA ILE A 160 -7.84 9.27 9.79
C ILE A 160 -6.40 9.71 10.06
N ARG A 161 -6.19 10.76 10.87
CA ARG A 161 -4.84 11.22 11.26
C ARG A 161 -4.11 10.17 12.08
N ASP A 162 -4.78 9.62 13.09
CA ASP A 162 -4.20 8.66 14.02
C ASP A 162 -3.85 7.35 13.31
N LEU A 163 -4.75 6.82 12.48
CA LEU A 163 -4.50 5.65 11.65
C LEU A 163 -3.33 5.85 10.68
N ALA A 164 -3.27 7.01 10.02
CA ALA A 164 -2.17 7.36 9.14
C ALA A 164 -0.83 7.43 9.89
N ALA A 165 -0.82 8.02 11.09
CA ALA A 165 0.36 8.08 11.95
C ALA A 165 0.78 6.68 12.44
N TYR A 166 -0.18 5.84 12.84
CA TYR A 166 0.08 4.48 13.31
C TYR A 166 0.76 3.64 12.23
N TYR A 167 0.14 3.48 11.05
CA TYR A 167 0.71 2.66 10.00
C TYR A 167 2.05 3.20 9.48
N ALA A 168 2.22 4.52 9.46
CA ALA A 168 3.50 5.12 9.09
C ALA A 168 4.63 4.86 10.12
N SER A 169 4.28 4.62 11.39
CA SER A 169 5.23 4.31 12.46
C SER A 169 5.68 2.86 12.48
N LEU A 170 4.96 1.97 11.80
CA LEU A 170 5.32 0.56 11.74
C LEU A 170 6.57 0.34 10.88
N PRO A 171 7.36 -0.71 11.15
CA PRO A 171 8.49 -1.07 10.30
C PRO A 171 8.00 -1.38 8.87
N VAL A 172 8.83 -1.05 7.88
CA VAL A 172 8.56 -1.41 6.49
C VAL A 172 8.53 -2.93 6.39
N PRO A 173 7.54 -3.53 5.71
CA PRO A 173 7.44 -4.97 5.59
C PRO A 173 8.64 -5.55 4.82
N PRO A 174 9.04 -6.80 5.11
CA PRO A 174 9.93 -7.55 4.22
C PRO A 174 9.27 -7.69 2.84
N PRO A 175 10.01 -8.09 1.80
CA PRO A 175 9.44 -8.38 0.49
C PRO A 175 8.24 -9.31 0.62
N ALA A 176 7.22 -9.05 -0.17
CA ALA A 176 6.03 -9.89 -0.18
C ALA A 176 6.42 -11.36 -0.50
N ALA A 177 5.82 -12.30 0.22
CA ALA A 177 6.13 -13.73 0.08
C ALA A 177 5.74 -14.31 -1.31
N ASP A 178 4.84 -13.61 -2.02
CA ASP A 178 4.44 -13.90 -3.40
C ASP A 178 5.55 -13.58 -4.43
N ALA A 179 6.62 -12.90 -4.00
CA ALA A 179 7.80 -12.61 -4.80
C ALA A 179 8.97 -13.54 -4.44
N ALA A 180 8.77 -14.87 -4.48
CA ALA A 180 9.88 -15.81 -4.28
C ALA A 180 10.96 -15.56 -5.35
N PRO A 181 12.19 -15.13 -4.97
CA PRO A 181 13.19 -14.66 -5.94
C PRO A 181 13.68 -15.74 -6.90
N GLU A 182 13.49 -17.00 -6.57
CA GLU A 182 14.01 -18.15 -7.32
C GLU A 182 13.17 -18.49 -8.56
N GLU A 183 11.93 -17.99 -8.65
CA GLU A 183 11.03 -18.25 -9.77
C GLU A 183 10.80 -17.01 -10.68
N LEU A 184 11.37 -15.85 -10.31
CA LEU A 184 11.17 -14.64 -11.09
C LEU A 184 12.11 -14.61 -12.30
N ASP A 185 11.54 -14.34 -13.46
CA ASP A 185 12.32 -14.16 -14.71
C ASP A 185 13.29 -12.97 -14.55
N ALA A 186 14.59 -13.26 -14.64
CA ALA A 186 15.65 -12.27 -14.50
C ALA A 186 15.55 -11.16 -15.58
N SER A 187 15.02 -11.47 -16.76
CA SER A 187 14.82 -10.47 -17.81
C SER A 187 13.70 -9.51 -17.44
N LEU A 188 12.61 -10.02 -16.84
CA LEU A 188 11.48 -9.21 -16.36
C LEU A 188 11.92 -8.29 -15.22
N LEU A 189 12.72 -8.78 -14.28
CA LEU A 189 13.29 -7.97 -13.20
C LEU A 189 14.20 -6.87 -13.74
N SER A 190 15.08 -7.19 -14.69
CA SER A 190 15.97 -6.21 -15.32
C SER A 190 15.19 -5.13 -16.06
N GLN A 191 14.15 -5.52 -16.81
CA GLN A 191 13.26 -4.59 -17.49
C GLN A 191 12.54 -3.69 -16.51
N GLY A 192 11.97 -4.24 -15.42
CA GLY A 192 11.29 -3.47 -14.40
C GLY A 192 12.21 -2.46 -13.70
N GLN A 193 13.43 -2.88 -13.39
CA GLN A 193 14.47 -1.99 -12.85
C GLN A 193 14.80 -0.86 -13.81
N ASP A 194 14.99 -1.16 -15.09
CA ASP A 194 15.33 -0.16 -16.10
C ASP A 194 14.22 0.87 -16.27
N ILE A 195 12.96 0.44 -16.38
CA ILE A 195 11.79 1.33 -16.41
C ILE A 195 11.75 2.22 -15.16
N TYR A 196 11.96 1.65 -13.99
CA TYR A 196 11.92 2.42 -12.75
C TYR A 196 13.04 3.46 -12.66
N MET A 197 14.25 3.08 -12.99
CA MET A 197 15.44 3.92 -12.85
C MET A 197 15.59 4.94 -13.98
N ASN A 198 15.28 4.55 -15.22
CA ASN A 198 15.58 5.34 -16.41
C ASN A 198 14.34 5.84 -17.16
N GLY A 199 13.15 5.29 -16.84
CA GLY A 199 11.95 5.52 -17.64
C GLY A 199 12.03 4.85 -19.02
N VAL A 200 11.16 5.27 -19.91
CA VAL A 200 11.20 4.89 -21.33
C VAL A 200 11.11 6.17 -22.17
N PRO A 201 12.24 6.83 -22.47
CA PRO A 201 12.25 8.15 -23.11
C PRO A 201 11.50 8.19 -24.44
N ASP A 202 11.63 7.15 -25.26
CA ASP A 202 10.96 7.05 -26.58
C ASP A 202 9.43 7.01 -26.48
N LYS A 203 8.89 6.56 -25.32
CA LYS A 203 7.46 6.59 -24.99
C LYS A 203 7.08 7.82 -24.17
N GLY A 204 8.03 8.68 -23.81
CA GLY A 204 7.80 9.83 -22.93
C GLY A 204 7.49 9.45 -21.48
N ILE A 205 7.93 8.27 -21.03
CA ILE A 205 7.76 7.79 -19.66
C ILE A 205 8.95 8.27 -18.83
N PRO A 206 8.74 9.14 -17.81
CA PRO A 206 9.81 9.61 -16.94
C PRO A 206 10.28 8.51 -15.98
N PRO A 207 11.51 8.61 -15.43
CA PRO A 207 11.99 7.72 -14.37
C PRO A 207 11.11 7.78 -13.12
N CYS A 208 10.59 6.64 -12.66
CA CYS A 208 9.75 6.56 -11.46
C CYS A 208 10.49 7.00 -10.19
N GLN A 209 11.81 6.75 -10.15
CA GLN A 209 12.67 7.13 -9.04
C GLN A 209 12.65 8.63 -8.74
N GLY A 210 12.37 9.49 -9.71
CA GLY A 210 12.33 10.93 -9.53
C GLY A 210 11.31 11.40 -8.49
N CYS A 211 10.19 10.67 -8.37
CA CYS A 211 9.13 10.95 -7.42
C CYS A 211 9.10 9.95 -6.26
N HIS A 212 9.34 8.66 -6.55
CA HIS A 212 9.22 7.58 -5.57
C HIS A 212 10.54 7.21 -4.88
N GLY A 213 11.64 7.93 -5.18
CA GLY A 213 12.97 7.71 -4.60
C GLY A 213 13.76 6.61 -5.32
N ALA A 214 15.09 6.70 -5.30
CA ALA A 214 15.96 5.79 -6.01
C ALA A 214 15.87 4.33 -5.53
N ASP A 215 15.48 4.13 -4.28
CA ASP A 215 15.30 2.82 -3.63
C ASP A 215 13.82 2.43 -3.46
N ALA A 216 12.90 3.16 -4.09
CA ALA A 216 11.45 3.01 -3.99
C ALA A 216 10.88 3.19 -2.55
N ARG A 217 11.66 3.73 -1.62
CA ARG A 217 11.23 4.06 -0.25
C ARG A 217 10.55 5.43 -0.14
N GLY A 218 10.29 6.05 -1.29
CA GLY A 218 9.79 7.40 -1.44
C GLY A 218 10.92 8.43 -1.45
N SER A 219 10.64 9.62 -1.97
CA SER A 219 11.63 10.68 -2.07
C SER A 219 12.24 11.05 -0.71
N ALA A 220 13.56 11.13 -0.62
CA ALA A 220 14.25 11.66 0.55
C ALA A 220 13.88 13.14 0.82
N GLN A 221 13.42 13.85 -0.19
CA GLN A 221 12.96 15.24 -0.08
C GLN A 221 11.59 15.39 0.58
N ALA A 222 10.88 14.29 0.83
CA ALA A 222 9.56 14.32 1.45
C ALA A 222 9.53 14.91 2.87
N ALA A 223 10.65 14.86 3.58
CA ALA A 223 10.80 15.47 4.91
C ALA A 223 11.10 16.97 4.87
N PHE A 224 11.44 17.51 3.69
CA PHE A 224 11.83 18.91 3.56
C PHE A 224 10.68 19.75 3.04
N SER A 225 10.47 20.89 3.70
CA SER A 225 9.54 21.91 3.21
C SER A 225 10.24 22.82 2.21
N ASP A 226 9.52 23.24 1.17
CA ASP A 226 9.96 24.32 0.31
C ASP A 226 9.90 25.67 1.05
N ARG A 227 10.30 26.77 0.37
CA ARG A 227 10.27 28.12 0.93
C ARG A 227 8.88 28.59 1.36
N SER A 228 7.83 27.93 0.90
CA SER A 228 6.43 28.21 1.26
C SER A 228 5.91 27.27 2.35
N GLY A 229 6.77 26.44 2.96
CA GLY A 229 6.38 25.45 3.96
C GLY A 229 5.69 24.21 3.41
N ARG A 230 5.64 24.00 2.08
CA ARG A 230 5.00 22.83 1.46
C ARG A 230 5.96 21.65 1.42
N THR A 231 5.41 20.44 1.57
CA THR A 231 6.15 19.17 1.47
C THR A 231 5.71 18.39 0.24
N PRO A 232 6.07 18.78 -0.99
CA PRO A 232 5.47 18.29 -2.23
C PRO A 232 5.62 16.78 -2.43
N TYR A 233 6.67 16.16 -1.89
CA TYR A 233 6.93 14.74 -2.03
C TYR A 233 6.35 13.88 -0.88
N ALA A 234 5.78 14.49 0.17
CA ALA A 234 5.27 13.76 1.33
C ALA A 234 4.07 12.86 0.99
N THR A 235 3.32 13.22 -0.05
CA THR A 235 2.11 12.51 -0.50
C THR A 235 2.40 11.44 -1.57
N TYR A 236 3.66 11.28 -2.01
CA TYR A 236 4.04 10.22 -2.93
C TYR A 236 4.35 8.94 -2.14
N PRO A 237 3.71 7.79 -2.48
CA PRO A 237 3.84 6.58 -1.70
C PRO A 237 5.21 5.92 -1.82
N ARG A 238 5.54 5.11 -0.83
CA ARG A 238 6.54 4.06 -0.92
C ARG A 238 6.00 2.93 -1.78
N LEU A 239 6.85 2.37 -2.62
CA LEU A 239 6.49 1.28 -3.53
C LEU A 239 7.25 -0.01 -3.22
N ARG A 240 8.40 0.11 -2.55
CA ARG A 240 9.27 -1.01 -2.19
C ARG A 240 8.54 -2.03 -1.31
N GLY A 241 8.63 -3.31 -1.67
CA GLY A 241 8.03 -4.41 -0.91
C GLY A 241 6.50 -4.41 -0.90
N GLN A 242 5.86 -3.63 -1.78
CA GLN A 242 4.43 -3.69 -1.97
C GLN A 242 4.07 -4.89 -2.84
N HIS A 243 2.89 -5.48 -2.62
CA HIS A 243 2.41 -6.62 -3.39
C HIS A 243 2.34 -6.34 -4.89
N ASN A 244 2.78 -7.31 -5.68
CA ASN A 244 2.81 -7.25 -7.13
C ASN A 244 1.40 -7.01 -7.73
N ASP A 245 0.41 -7.79 -7.31
CA ASP A 245 -0.97 -7.69 -7.82
C ASP A 245 -1.60 -6.34 -7.50
N TYR A 246 -1.35 -5.84 -6.28
CA TYR A 246 -1.80 -4.50 -5.91
C TYR A 246 -1.15 -3.41 -6.77
N LEU A 247 0.16 -3.50 -7.02
CA LEU A 247 0.88 -2.52 -7.86
C LEU A 247 0.37 -2.55 -9.29
N GLN A 248 0.18 -3.73 -9.89
CA GLN A 248 -0.39 -3.87 -11.23
C GLN A 248 -1.78 -3.26 -11.31
N THR A 249 -2.66 -3.63 -10.36
CA THR A 249 -4.03 -3.08 -10.31
C THR A 249 -4.02 -1.56 -10.21
N ARG A 250 -3.16 -0.98 -9.38
CA ARG A 250 -3.07 0.48 -9.24
C ARG A 250 -2.53 1.17 -10.48
N LEU A 251 -1.51 0.61 -11.14
CA LEU A 251 -1.00 1.15 -12.39
C LEU A 251 -2.05 1.06 -13.50
N GLN A 252 -2.79 -0.05 -13.58
CA GLN A 252 -3.89 -0.21 -14.53
C GLN A 252 -5.00 0.81 -14.28
N GLN A 253 -5.40 1.03 -13.03
CA GLN A 253 -6.39 2.04 -12.67
C GLN A 253 -5.94 3.47 -13.03
N PHE A 254 -4.65 3.78 -12.88
CA PHE A 254 -4.11 5.06 -13.36
C PHE A 254 -4.08 5.12 -14.88
N HIS A 255 -3.71 4.03 -15.56
CA HIS A 255 -3.73 3.93 -17.04
C HIS A 255 -5.12 4.24 -17.60
N GLU A 256 -6.16 3.66 -17.01
CA GLU A 256 -7.56 3.84 -17.39
C GLU A 256 -8.18 5.16 -16.92
N ASN A 257 -7.43 6.00 -16.19
CA ASN A 257 -7.93 7.22 -15.55
C ASN A 257 -9.13 7.01 -14.61
N SER A 258 -9.23 5.82 -14.02
CA SER A 258 -10.28 5.51 -13.05
C SER A 258 -9.98 6.07 -11.65
N LEU A 259 -8.75 6.52 -11.39
CA LEU A 259 -8.30 7.15 -10.16
C LEU A 259 -8.07 8.64 -10.36
N ASP A 260 -9.09 9.46 -10.12
CA ASP A 260 -9.03 10.92 -10.33
C ASP A 260 -9.30 11.74 -9.06
N ALA A 261 -8.81 11.24 -7.91
CA ALA A 261 -9.09 11.82 -6.60
C ALA A 261 -8.30 13.10 -6.30
N SER A 262 -7.15 13.31 -6.93
CA SER A 262 -6.21 14.38 -6.59
C SER A 262 -5.35 14.85 -7.76
N THR A 263 -4.61 15.95 -7.54
CA THR A 263 -3.58 16.37 -8.51
C THR A 263 -2.50 15.32 -8.71
N ASN A 264 -2.17 14.52 -7.68
CA ASN A 264 -1.20 13.43 -7.82
C ASN A 264 -1.74 12.26 -8.67
N SER A 265 -3.05 11.99 -8.58
CA SER A 265 -3.68 10.99 -9.45
C SER A 265 -3.53 11.36 -10.93
N ARG A 266 -3.67 12.65 -11.25
CA ARG A 266 -3.48 13.16 -12.61
C ARG A 266 -2.03 13.04 -13.10
N VAL A 267 -1.06 13.30 -12.20
CA VAL A 267 0.36 13.10 -12.54
C VAL A 267 0.60 11.63 -12.85
N MET A 268 0.09 10.72 -12.00
CA MET A 268 0.26 9.27 -12.21
C MET A 268 -0.49 8.76 -13.44
N HIS A 269 -1.68 9.29 -13.74
CA HIS A 269 -2.36 8.99 -15.01
C HIS A 269 -1.49 9.37 -16.21
N GLY A 270 -0.95 10.59 -16.25
CA GLY A 270 -0.08 11.04 -17.35
C GLY A 270 1.21 10.21 -17.53
N VAL A 271 1.65 9.51 -16.50
CA VAL A 271 2.75 8.53 -16.60
C VAL A 271 2.22 7.17 -17.06
N ALA A 272 1.16 6.66 -16.39
CA ALA A 272 0.67 5.31 -16.58
C ALA A 272 -0.04 5.09 -17.92
N GLU A 273 -0.68 6.11 -18.50
CA GLU A 273 -1.33 6.03 -19.82
C GLU A 273 -0.38 5.60 -20.96
N ARG A 274 0.94 5.74 -20.74
CA ARG A 274 1.99 5.38 -21.68
C ARG A 274 2.64 4.02 -21.42
N LEU A 275 2.31 3.40 -20.27
CA LEU A 275 2.78 2.05 -19.93
C LEU A 275 1.89 1.01 -20.63
N ASP A 276 2.50 0.07 -21.33
CA ASP A 276 1.83 -1.14 -21.78
C ASP A 276 1.76 -2.19 -20.66
N GLU A 277 1.00 -3.25 -20.86
CA GLU A 277 0.81 -4.33 -19.88
C GLU A 277 2.13 -4.98 -19.46
N ASP A 278 3.05 -5.20 -20.40
CA ASP A 278 4.35 -5.78 -20.14
C ASP A 278 5.20 -4.87 -19.25
N SER A 279 5.16 -3.56 -19.49
CA SER A 279 5.84 -2.55 -18.66
C SER A 279 5.24 -2.48 -17.24
N ILE A 280 3.92 -2.52 -17.12
CA ILE A 280 3.22 -2.57 -15.82
C ILE A 280 3.63 -3.81 -15.06
N LYS A 281 3.59 -4.98 -15.70
CA LYS A 281 4.01 -6.25 -15.11
C LYS A 281 5.47 -6.21 -14.66
N ALA A 282 6.38 -5.76 -15.53
CA ALA A 282 7.81 -5.73 -15.25
C ALA A 282 8.14 -4.83 -14.05
N VAL A 283 7.65 -3.59 -14.04
CA VAL A 283 7.95 -2.65 -12.95
C VAL A 283 7.32 -3.07 -11.63
N SER A 284 6.11 -3.65 -11.65
CA SER A 284 5.43 -4.16 -10.45
C SER A 284 6.17 -5.37 -9.87
N THR A 285 6.61 -6.30 -10.72
CA THR A 285 7.38 -7.48 -10.31
C THR A 285 8.71 -7.08 -9.69
N TRP A 286 9.43 -6.12 -10.30
CA TRP A 286 10.68 -5.64 -9.73
C TRP A 286 10.46 -4.95 -8.37
N LEU A 287 9.47 -4.07 -8.24
CA LEU A 287 9.17 -3.36 -7.00
C LEU A 287 8.82 -4.30 -5.84
N SER A 288 8.03 -5.34 -6.12
CA SER A 288 7.64 -6.34 -5.11
C SER A 288 8.81 -7.23 -4.67
N SER A 289 9.79 -7.45 -5.55
CA SER A 289 10.98 -8.27 -5.26
C SER A 289 12.05 -7.56 -4.42
N LEU A 290 11.95 -6.23 -4.24
CA LEU A 290 12.97 -5.44 -3.55
C LEU A 290 13.04 -5.80 -2.07
N LYS A 291 14.17 -6.37 -1.65
CA LYS A 291 14.48 -6.67 -0.23
C LYS A 291 14.88 -5.40 0.52
N GLU A 292 14.70 -5.41 1.85
CA GLU A 292 15.21 -4.34 2.71
C GLU A 292 16.72 -4.18 2.66
#